data_7b816fb3a814e16e24eed6652134bfd9
#
_entry.id   7b816fb3a814e16e24eed6652134bfd9
#
_cell.length_a   1.000
_cell.length_b   1.000
_cell.length_c   1.000
_cell.angle_alpha   90.00
_cell.angle_beta   90.00
_cell.angle_gamma   90.00
#
_symmetry.space_group_name_H-M   'P 1'
#
loop_
_entity.id
_entity.type
_entity.pdbx_description
1 polymer ?
#
loop_
_entity_poly.entity_id
_entity_poly.type
_entity_poly.pdbx_seq_one_letter_code
_entity_poly.pdbx_strand_id
1 'polypeptide(L)'
;MVVEEKDAAEEQVGQASQEQAAEKERRSKKRSERPIEAKGEEPIRAQKRKKTVRVLYVDIDVHHGDGVEEAFYTTDRVMTVSFHKFGGFFPETGHIKDTGVGPGKDYALNVPLNDGMDDENFRALFRPIMQKVMDVYKPDAVVLQCGADSLSGDRLGCFNLSVKGHADCLRFLRSFNVPLMVLGGGGYTVRNVARCWCYETAVAVGVEPSNKLPYNEYYEYFGPDYTLYVDPNNMENLNTAKDMEKIRNTLLEQISRLPHAPSAPFQTTPSTTEVPEEEEEDMDRRPKRRIWSGDDYESDPDEVEDEKANTKNSNLTAHMR
;
A
#
# COMPACT_ATOMS: atom_id res chain seq x y z
N MET A 1 27.71 -45.38 94.61
CA MET A 1 28.52 -45.07 93.33
C MET A 1 27.80 -45.34 92.03
N VAL A 2 26.67 -46.03 91.98
CA VAL A 2 25.97 -46.33 90.73
C VAL A 2 24.72 -45.42 90.47
N VAL A 3 24.26 -44.75 91.58
CA VAL A 3 23.05 -43.86 91.46
C VAL A 3 23.44 -42.44 91.09
N GLU A 4 24.59 -41.93 91.47
CA GLU A 4 25.07 -40.55 91.11
C GLU A 4 25.45 -40.34 89.64
N GLU A 5 25.88 -41.40 88.94
CA GLU A 5 26.20 -41.29 87.50
C GLU A 5 24.95 -41.26 86.62
N LYS A 6 23.83 -41.80 87.07
CA LYS A 6 22.57 -41.73 86.27
C LYS A 6 21.93 -40.36 86.31
N ASP A 7 21.94 -39.72 87.52
CA ASP A 7 21.33 -38.39 87.64
C ASP A 7 22.10 -37.31 86.83
N ALA A 8 23.43 -37.42 86.80
CA ALA A 8 24.27 -36.51 85.95
C ALA A 8 24.07 -36.68 84.46
N ALA A 9 23.79 -37.93 84.02
CA ALA A 9 23.52 -38.18 82.56
C ALA A 9 22.12 -37.69 82.18
N GLU A 10 21.12 -37.80 83.03
CA GLU A 10 19.77 -37.28 82.78
C GLU A 10 19.74 -35.71 82.75
N GLU A 11 20.51 -35.10 83.64
CA GLU A 11 20.63 -33.61 83.66
C GLU A 11 21.34 -33.06 82.45
N GLN A 12 22.39 -33.74 81.90
CA GLN A 12 23.05 -33.35 80.65
C GLN A 12 22.16 -33.52 79.41
N VAL A 13 21.33 -34.57 79.37
CA VAL A 13 20.38 -34.78 78.31
C VAL A 13 19.27 -33.74 78.36
N GLY A 14 18.83 -33.34 79.53
CA GLY A 14 17.86 -32.27 79.73
C GLY A 14 18.36 -30.91 79.30
N GLN A 15 19.61 -30.58 79.65
CA GLN A 15 20.24 -29.31 79.20
C GLN A 15 20.48 -29.24 77.68
N ALA A 16 20.94 -30.31 77.05
CA ALA A 16 21.11 -30.39 75.61
C ALA A 16 19.77 -30.22 74.81
N SER A 17 18.69 -30.79 75.40
CA SER A 17 17.35 -30.64 74.80
C SER A 17 16.80 -29.22 74.93
N GLN A 18 17.07 -28.54 76.05
CA GLN A 18 16.68 -27.13 76.20
C GLN A 18 17.49 -26.16 75.37
N GLU A 19 18.79 -26.39 75.17
CA GLU A 19 19.62 -25.59 74.24
C GLU A 19 19.19 -25.76 72.78
N GLN A 20 18.88 -26.97 72.36
CA GLN A 20 18.35 -27.20 71.01
C GLN A 20 16.99 -26.56 70.79
N ALA A 21 16.12 -26.56 71.81
CA ALA A 21 14.82 -25.87 71.75
C ALA A 21 15.00 -24.34 71.66
N ALA A 22 15.90 -23.79 72.48
CA ALA A 22 16.21 -22.34 72.44
C ALA A 22 16.88 -21.89 71.14
N GLU A 23 17.75 -22.70 70.55
CA GLU A 23 18.35 -22.41 69.26
C GLU A 23 17.33 -22.47 68.10
N LYS A 24 16.38 -23.41 68.14
CA LYS A 24 15.30 -23.53 67.23
C LYS A 24 14.36 -22.31 67.27
N GLU A 25 14.08 -21.82 68.49
CA GLU A 25 13.28 -20.62 68.67
C GLU A 25 14.00 -19.35 68.24
N ARG A 26 15.31 -19.23 68.46
CA ARG A 26 16.15 -18.13 67.93
C ARG A 26 16.22 -18.14 66.44
N ARG A 27 16.32 -19.30 65.81
CA ARG A 27 16.30 -19.44 64.33
C ARG A 27 14.91 -19.08 63.78
N SER A 28 13.84 -19.42 64.44
CA SER A 28 12.48 -19.05 64.08
C SER A 28 12.26 -17.55 64.20
N LYS A 29 12.67 -16.89 65.26
CA LYS A 29 12.58 -15.44 65.46
C LYS A 29 13.45 -14.68 64.38
N LYS A 30 14.66 -15.16 64.11
CA LYS A 30 15.55 -14.55 63.12
C LYS A 30 15.02 -14.69 61.67
N ARG A 31 14.12 -15.67 61.41
CA ARG A 31 13.44 -15.85 60.12
C ARG A 31 12.21 -14.96 59.99
N SER A 32 11.56 -14.51 61.06
CA SER A 32 10.43 -13.59 61.05
C SER A 32 10.84 -12.10 61.00
N GLU A 33 12.12 -11.80 61.33
CA GLU A 33 12.66 -10.44 61.29
C GLU A 33 13.43 -10.06 60.04
N ARG A 34 13.41 -10.93 58.99
CA ARG A 34 13.92 -10.47 57.70
C ARG A 34 12.93 -9.45 57.17
N PRO A 35 13.35 -8.20 56.86
CA PRO A 35 12.49 -7.27 56.19
C PRO A 35 12.05 -7.95 54.89
N ILE A 36 10.74 -7.96 54.60
CA ILE A 36 10.22 -8.21 53.28
C ILE A 36 10.76 -7.05 52.48
N GLU A 37 11.89 -7.25 51.78
CA GLU A 37 12.26 -6.38 50.69
C GLU A 37 11.02 -6.38 49.79
N ALA A 38 10.25 -5.31 49.84
CA ALA A 38 9.28 -4.99 48.83
C ALA A 38 10.06 -5.05 47.52
N LYS A 39 9.83 -6.13 46.75
CA LYS A 39 10.23 -6.14 45.36
C LYS A 39 9.61 -4.87 44.79
N GLY A 40 10.43 -3.82 44.66
CA GLY A 40 10.04 -2.63 43.98
C GLY A 40 9.45 -3.13 42.65
N GLU A 41 8.16 -2.88 42.44
CA GLU A 41 7.59 -2.99 41.11
C GLU A 41 8.51 -2.15 40.25
N GLU A 42 9.30 -2.82 39.41
CA GLU A 42 9.98 -2.10 38.33
C GLU A 42 8.89 -1.27 37.68
N PRO A 43 9.10 0.05 37.53
CA PRO A 43 8.12 0.89 36.85
C PRO A 43 7.90 0.20 35.51
N ILE A 44 6.64 -0.19 35.22
CA ILE A 44 6.22 -0.75 33.96
C ILE A 44 6.79 0.21 32.93
N ARG A 45 7.95 -0.10 32.37
CA ARG A 45 8.52 0.61 31.23
C ARG A 45 7.42 0.58 30.21
N ALA A 46 6.77 1.72 30.02
CA ALA A 46 5.79 1.88 28.97
C ALA A 46 6.50 1.38 27.71
N GLN A 47 6.23 0.13 27.33
CA GLN A 47 6.73 -0.40 26.08
C GLN A 47 6.22 0.58 25.05
N LYS A 48 7.13 1.40 24.48
CA LYS A 48 6.84 2.24 23.33
C LYS A 48 6.22 1.28 22.31
N ARG A 49 4.88 1.30 22.22
CA ARG A 49 4.17 0.52 21.19
C ARG A 49 4.84 0.90 19.88
N LYS A 50 5.51 -0.05 19.26
CA LYS A 50 6.13 0.14 17.98
C LYS A 50 5.03 0.67 17.06
N LYS A 51 5.15 1.91 16.57
CA LYS A 51 4.15 2.51 15.68
C LYS A 51 4.01 1.56 14.49
N THR A 52 2.84 1.01 14.33
CA THR A 52 2.54 0.13 13.21
C THR A 52 2.35 1.00 11.98
N VAL A 53 3.24 0.90 11.01
CA VAL A 53 3.13 1.59 9.73
C VAL A 53 1.97 0.99 8.93
N ARG A 54 1.14 1.86 8.36
CA ARG A 54 0.02 1.51 7.49
C ARG A 54 0.23 2.13 6.12
N VAL A 55 0.05 1.34 5.08
CA VAL A 55 0.19 1.77 3.69
C VAL A 55 -1.16 1.61 2.99
N LEU A 56 -1.54 2.62 2.24
CA LEU A 56 -2.69 2.58 1.35
C LEU A 56 -2.19 2.40 -0.08
N TYR A 57 -2.59 1.31 -0.72
CA TYR A 57 -2.39 1.08 -2.15
C TYR A 57 -3.68 1.42 -2.89
N VAL A 58 -3.60 2.28 -3.87
CA VAL A 58 -4.73 2.70 -4.72
C VAL A 58 -4.37 2.38 -6.17
N ASP A 59 -5.27 1.72 -6.86
CA ASP A 59 -5.10 1.29 -8.24
C ASP A 59 -6.19 1.91 -9.11
N ILE A 60 -5.80 2.64 -10.15
CA ILE A 60 -6.70 3.28 -11.13
C ILE A 60 -6.46 2.77 -12.56
N ASP A 61 -5.68 1.70 -12.71
CA ASP A 61 -5.61 0.88 -13.91
C ASP A 61 -7.02 0.37 -14.27
N VAL A 62 -7.29 0.11 -15.55
CA VAL A 62 -8.58 -0.46 -15.95
C VAL A 62 -8.75 -1.90 -15.46
N HIS A 63 -7.65 -2.62 -15.23
CA HIS A 63 -7.64 -3.98 -14.73
C HIS A 63 -7.64 -4.01 -13.21
N HIS A 64 -8.18 -5.08 -12.63
CA HIS A 64 -8.11 -5.32 -11.19
C HIS A 64 -6.66 -5.55 -10.75
N GLY A 65 -6.22 -4.86 -9.70
CA GLY A 65 -4.90 -5.03 -9.10
C GLY A 65 -4.80 -6.31 -8.25
N ASP A 66 -5.06 -7.47 -8.85
CA ASP A 66 -5.20 -8.78 -8.20
C ASP A 66 -3.95 -9.22 -7.44
N GLY A 67 -2.77 -9.07 -8.05
CA GLY A 67 -1.52 -9.50 -7.44
C GLY A 67 -1.17 -8.74 -6.17
N VAL A 68 -1.48 -7.44 -6.10
CA VAL A 68 -1.26 -6.64 -4.89
C VAL A 68 -2.34 -6.94 -3.85
N GLU A 69 -3.60 -7.10 -4.26
CA GLU A 69 -4.67 -7.51 -3.36
C GLU A 69 -4.34 -8.86 -2.71
N GLU A 70 -3.95 -9.86 -3.49
CA GLU A 70 -3.59 -11.19 -2.98
C GLU A 70 -2.43 -11.14 -1.99
N ALA A 71 -1.38 -10.39 -2.31
CA ALA A 71 -0.20 -10.25 -1.46
C ALA A 71 -0.53 -9.70 -0.06
N PHE A 72 -1.56 -8.86 0.05
CA PHE A 72 -1.95 -8.21 1.30
C PHE A 72 -3.33 -8.62 1.83
N TYR A 73 -3.93 -9.68 1.29
CA TYR A 73 -5.31 -10.09 1.57
C TYR A 73 -5.59 -10.47 3.03
N THR A 74 -4.53 -10.80 3.79
CA THR A 74 -4.62 -11.29 5.17
C THR A 74 -4.08 -10.31 6.21
N THR A 75 -3.79 -9.06 5.83
CA THR A 75 -3.18 -8.07 6.74
C THR A 75 -3.98 -6.77 6.82
N ASP A 76 -4.00 -6.14 7.99
CA ASP A 76 -4.53 -4.80 8.24
C ASP A 76 -3.49 -3.67 8.02
N ARG A 77 -2.23 -4.06 7.66
CA ARG A 77 -1.11 -3.13 7.46
C ARG A 77 -1.13 -2.43 6.12
N VAL A 78 -1.66 -3.09 5.12
CA VAL A 78 -1.83 -2.55 3.78
C VAL A 78 -3.30 -2.67 3.42
N MET A 79 -3.91 -1.54 3.11
CA MET A 79 -5.24 -1.49 2.52
C MET A 79 -5.09 -1.34 1.02
N THR A 80 -5.82 -2.15 0.26
CA THR A 80 -5.88 -2.07 -1.20
C THR A 80 -7.22 -1.51 -1.64
N VAL A 81 -7.21 -0.59 -2.60
CA VAL A 81 -8.41 -0.01 -3.22
C VAL A 81 -8.22 -0.03 -4.73
N SER A 82 -9.01 -0.82 -5.45
CA SER A 82 -8.90 -0.95 -6.90
C SER A 82 -10.17 -0.51 -7.60
N PHE A 83 -10.04 0.42 -8.56
CA PHE A 83 -11.12 0.93 -9.42
C PHE A 83 -10.96 0.32 -10.81
N HIS A 84 -11.70 -0.70 -11.13
CA HIS A 84 -11.43 -1.51 -12.31
C HIS A 84 -12.69 -1.94 -13.07
N LYS A 85 -12.54 -2.28 -14.32
CA LYS A 85 -13.56 -2.94 -15.12
C LYS A 85 -13.78 -4.35 -14.59
N PHE A 86 -15.05 -4.70 -14.41
CA PHE A 86 -15.46 -6.01 -13.91
C PHE A 86 -16.49 -6.70 -14.83
N GLY A 87 -16.44 -8.03 -14.85
CA GLY A 87 -17.38 -8.87 -15.61
C GLY A 87 -16.91 -9.19 -17.03
N GLY A 88 -16.35 -10.41 -17.23
CA GLY A 88 -15.82 -10.89 -18.50
C GLY A 88 -14.64 -10.08 -19.02
N PHE A 89 -13.83 -9.53 -18.13
CA PHE A 89 -12.66 -8.71 -18.42
C PHE A 89 -11.48 -9.18 -17.57
N PHE A 90 -10.29 -9.27 -18.17
CA PHE A 90 -9.08 -9.74 -17.46
C PHE A 90 -8.81 -8.90 -16.19
N PRO A 91 -8.41 -9.52 -15.07
CA PRO A 91 -8.20 -10.95 -14.79
C PRO A 91 -9.46 -11.69 -14.27
N GLU A 92 -10.65 -11.15 -14.42
CA GLU A 92 -11.94 -11.69 -13.96
C GLU A 92 -12.11 -11.77 -12.43
N THR A 93 -11.29 -11.05 -11.68
CA THR A 93 -11.28 -10.94 -10.23
C THR A 93 -11.71 -9.54 -9.76
N GLY A 94 -11.76 -9.28 -8.45
CA GLY A 94 -12.10 -7.96 -7.92
C GLY A 94 -13.60 -7.71 -7.76
N HIS A 95 -14.35 -8.72 -7.35
CA HIS A 95 -15.75 -8.52 -7.03
C HIS A 95 -15.92 -7.69 -5.75
N ILE A 96 -16.94 -6.84 -5.67
CA ILE A 96 -17.21 -5.95 -4.52
C ILE A 96 -17.30 -6.67 -3.15
N LYS A 97 -17.49 -7.99 -3.15
CA LYS A 97 -17.54 -8.82 -1.93
C LYS A 97 -16.16 -9.39 -1.53
N ASP A 98 -15.14 -9.20 -2.36
CA ASP A 98 -13.79 -9.62 -2.07
C ASP A 98 -13.15 -8.56 -1.18
N THR A 99 -13.15 -8.81 0.14
CA THR A 99 -12.90 -7.77 1.14
C THR A 99 -11.75 -8.11 2.08
N GLY A 100 -10.96 -9.14 1.75
CA GLY A 100 -9.90 -9.63 2.63
C GLY A 100 -10.36 -10.72 3.60
N VAL A 101 -9.41 -11.38 4.28
CA VAL A 101 -9.65 -12.50 5.22
C VAL A 101 -8.86 -12.30 6.51
N GLY A 102 -9.38 -12.85 7.60
CA GLY A 102 -8.72 -12.80 8.91
C GLY A 102 -8.42 -11.36 9.34
N PRO A 103 -7.17 -11.04 9.73
CA PRO A 103 -6.79 -9.67 10.08
C PRO A 103 -6.98 -8.65 8.94
N GLY A 104 -6.92 -9.11 7.67
CA GLY A 104 -7.14 -8.29 6.49
C GLY A 104 -8.60 -8.09 6.10
N LYS A 105 -9.55 -8.62 6.88
CA LYS A 105 -10.98 -8.47 6.59
C LYS A 105 -11.39 -7.00 6.56
N ASP A 106 -12.09 -6.61 5.49
CA ASP A 106 -12.53 -5.26 5.15
C ASP A 106 -11.40 -4.29 4.75
N TYR A 107 -10.13 -4.77 4.56
CA TYR A 107 -9.01 -3.97 4.08
C TYR A 107 -8.71 -4.13 2.58
N ALA A 108 -9.45 -4.93 1.84
CA ALA A 108 -9.50 -4.93 0.38
C ALA A 108 -10.81 -4.30 -0.08
N LEU A 109 -10.73 -3.23 -0.87
CA LEU A 109 -11.87 -2.52 -1.43
C LEU A 109 -11.85 -2.64 -2.95
N ASN A 110 -12.88 -3.26 -3.50
CA ASN A 110 -13.06 -3.45 -4.93
C ASN A 110 -14.20 -2.58 -5.45
N VAL A 111 -13.90 -1.74 -6.44
CA VAL A 111 -14.83 -0.83 -7.11
C VAL A 111 -15.07 -1.35 -8.54
N PRO A 112 -15.97 -2.33 -8.72
CA PRO A 112 -16.23 -2.92 -10.03
C PRO A 112 -17.06 -1.96 -10.89
N LEU A 113 -16.58 -1.64 -12.08
CA LEU A 113 -17.14 -0.66 -12.99
C LEU A 113 -17.49 -1.30 -14.34
N ASN A 114 -18.35 -0.62 -15.10
CA ASN A 114 -18.70 -0.97 -16.48
C ASN A 114 -17.96 -0.10 -17.48
N ASP A 115 -18.10 -0.42 -18.77
CA ASP A 115 -17.49 0.29 -19.88
C ASP A 115 -17.92 1.77 -19.92
N GLY A 116 -17.07 2.59 -20.52
CA GLY A 116 -17.38 3.99 -20.78
C GLY A 116 -17.33 4.90 -19.55
N MET A 117 -16.71 4.46 -18.46
CA MET A 117 -16.54 5.29 -17.26
C MET A 117 -15.84 6.60 -17.61
N ASP A 118 -16.50 7.73 -17.36
CA ASP A 118 -16.01 9.08 -17.66
C ASP A 118 -15.48 9.82 -16.42
N ASP A 119 -14.89 10.99 -16.64
CA ASP A 119 -14.25 11.80 -15.59
C ASP A 119 -15.21 12.19 -14.46
N GLU A 120 -16.44 12.57 -14.80
CA GLU A 120 -17.42 13.06 -13.82
C GLU A 120 -17.88 11.94 -12.90
N ASN A 121 -18.25 10.81 -13.49
CA ASN A 121 -18.73 9.65 -12.76
C ASN A 121 -17.60 8.98 -11.96
N PHE A 122 -16.38 8.91 -12.52
CA PHE A 122 -15.21 8.40 -11.79
C PHE A 122 -14.91 9.25 -10.56
N ARG A 123 -14.88 10.57 -10.73
CA ARG A 123 -14.69 11.53 -9.63
C ARG A 123 -15.78 11.42 -8.55
N ALA A 124 -17.02 11.22 -8.97
CA ALA A 124 -18.17 11.09 -8.05
C ALA A 124 -18.10 9.82 -7.18
N LEU A 125 -17.40 8.78 -7.63
CA LEU A 125 -17.09 7.58 -6.85
C LEU A 125 -15.78 7.73 -6.08
N PHE A 126 -14.71 8.13 -6.75
CA PHE A 126 -13.35 8.16 -6.21
C PHE A 126 -13.24 9.04 -4.96
N ARG A 127 -13.68 10.29 -5.06
CA ARG A 127 -13.49 11.25 -3.98
C ARG A 127 -14.15 10.87 -2.66
N PRO A 128 -15.46 10.51 -2.60
CA PRO A 128 -16.09 10.16 -1.33
C PRO A 128 -15.55 8.86 -0.74
N ILE A 129 -15.20 7.87 -1.55
CA ILE A 129 -14.59 6.62 -1.10
C ILE A 129 -13.21 6.91 -0.50
N MET A 130 -12.34 7.59 -1.25
CA MET A 130 -10.99 7.89 -0.81
C MET A 130 -10.96 8.85 0.38
N GLN A 131 -11.86 9.84 0.45
CA GLN A 131 -11.99 10.69 1.64
C GLN A 131 -12.27 9.84 2.88
N LYS A 132 -13.25 8.94 2.78
CA LYS A 132 -13.60 8.06 3.91
C LYS A 132 -12.47 7.11 4.30
N VAL A 133 -11.75 6.56 3.31
CA VAL A 133 -10.55 5.74 3.54
C VAL A 133 -9.50 6.53 4.31
N MET A 134 -9.17 7.72 3.86
CA MET A 134 -8.17 8.58 4.51
C MET A 134 -8.57 8.96 5.94
N ASP A 135 -9.85 9.20 6.18
CA ASP A 135 -10.37 9.58 7.49
C ASP A 135 -10.35 8.42 8.50
N VAL A 136 -10.65 7.20 8.05
CA VAL A 136 -10.78 6.01 8.91
C VAL A 136 -9.46 5.24 9.04
N TYR A 137 -8.84 4.91 7.90
CA TYR A 137 -7.62 4.10 7.86
C TYR A 137 -6.38 4.89 8.28
N LYS A 138 -6.31 6.18 7.93
CA LYS A 138 -5.20 7.09 8.27
C LYS A 138 -3.83 6.50 7.91
N PRO A 139 -3.54 6.29 6.64
CA PRO A 139 -2.28 5.70 6.21
C PRO A 139 -1.08 6.59 6.55
N ASP A 140 0.07 5.98 6.79
CA ASP A 140 1.35 6.68 6.95
C ASP A 140 2.02 6.96 5.59
N ALA A 141 1.64 6.20 4.56
CA ALA A 141 2.06 6.41 3.16
C ALA A 141 0.98 5.91 2.20
N VAL A 142 0.94 6.50 1.02
CA VAL A 142 0.06 6.13 -0.08
C VAL A 142 0.90 5.71 -1.28
N VAL A 143 0.52 4.61 -1.92
CA VAL A 143 1.04 4.17 -3.22
C VAL A 143 -0.10 4.25 -4.21
N LEU A 144 0.06 5.06 -5.27
CA LEU A 144 -0.93 5.19 -6.34
C LEU A 144 -0.38 4.57 -7.62
N GLN A 145 -1.03 3.51 -8.09
CA GLN A 145 -0.77 2.93 -9.41
C GLN A 145 -1.63 3.67 -10.45
N CYS A 146 -0.96 4.25 -11.43
CA CYS A 146 -1.52 5.12 -12.46
C CYS A 146 -1.48 4.44 -13.84
N GLY A 147 -2.00 3.23 -13.96
CA GLY A 147 -2.16 2.56 -15.25
C GLY A 147 -2.96 3.45 -16.21
N ALA A 148 -2.40 3.69 -17.39
CA ALA A 148 -2.95 4.63 -18.37
C ALA A 148 -3.94 3.98 -19.34
N ASP A 149 -4.26 2.71 -19.16
CA ASP A 149 -5.26 1.98 -19.95
C ASP A 149 -6.71 2.29 -19.54
N SER A 150 -6.91 3.02 -18.47
CA SER A 150 -8.20 3.62 -18.11
C SER A 150 -8.52 4.90 -18.92
N LEU A 151 -7.59 5.38 -19.74
CA LEU A 151 -7.79 6.55 -20.61
C LEU A 151 -8.67 6.23 -21.83
N SER A 152 -9.34 7.28 -22.30
CA SER A 152 -10.04 7.26 -23.57
C SER A 152 -9.10 6.86 -24.71
N GLY A 153 -9.57 5.94 -25.58
CA GLY A 153 -8.84 5.51 -26.76
C GLY A 153 -7.65 4.59 -26.48
N ASP A 154 -7.62 3.95 -25.32
CA ASP A 154 -6.68 2.84 -25.08
C ASP A 154 -7.07 1.63 -25.94
N ARG A 155 -6.07 0.83 -26.32
CA ARG A 155 -6.26 -0.31 -27.20
C ARG A 155 -6.95 -1.49 -26.53
N LEU A 156 -6.71 -1.70 -25.25
CA LEU A 156 -7.27 -2.80 -24.46
C LEU A 156 -8.29 -2.31 -23.42
N GLY A 157 -8.13 -1.08 -22.95
CA GLY A 157 -9.00 -0.48 -21.97
C GLY A 157 -10.37 -0.10 -22.52
N CYS A 158 -11.34 0.00 -21.63
CA CYS A 158 -12.74 0.28 -21.98
C CYS A 158 -13.34 1.45 -21.19
N PHE A 159 -12.51 2.23 -20.49
CA PHE A 159 -12.93 3.47 -19.86
C PHE A 159 -12.74 4.67 -20.79
N ASN A 160 -13.29 5.79 -20.42
CA ASN A 160 -13.30 7.01 -21.22
C ASN A 160 -12.78 8.21 -20.44
N LEU A 161 -11.72 8.00 -19.62
CA LEU A 161 -11.12 9.08 -18.86
C LEU A 161 -10.27 9.98 -19.73
N SER A 162 -10.32 11.28 -19.49
CA SER A 162 -9.33 12.22 -19.98
C SER A 162 -8.04 12.14 -19.15
N VAL A 163 -6.93 12.63 -19.70
CA VAL A 163 -5.68 12.81 -18.95
C VAL A 163 -5.89 13.67 -17.69
N LYS A 164 -6.77 14.67 -17.77
CA LYS A 164 -7.10 15.54 -16.62
C LYS A 164 -7.92 14.82 -15.56
N GLY A 165 -8.91 14.03 -15.99
CA GLY A 165 -9.74 13.23 -15.09
C GLY A 165 -8.93 12.17 -14.37
N HIS A 166 -8.03 11.50 -15.09
CA HIS A 166 -7.10 10.52 -14.53
C HIS A 166 -6.16 11.18 -13.48
N ALA A 167 -5.52 12.27 -13.83
CA ALA A 167 -4.64 13.01 -12.91
C ALA A 167 -5.38 13.72 -11.75
N ASP A 168 -6.71 13.87 -11.81
CA ASP A 168 -7.50 14.38 -10.68
C ASP A 168 -7.44 13.45 -9.46
N CYS A 169 -7.27 12.15 -9.68
CA CYS A 169 -7.05 11.17 -8.63
C CYS A 169 -5.75 11.44 -7.87
N LEU A 170 -4.66 11.65 -8.60
CA LEU A 170 -3.36 12.02 -8.05
C LEU A 170 -3.45 13.35 -7.31
N ARG A 171 -4.07 14.37 -7.90
CA ARG A 171 -4.25 15.69 -7.28
C ARG A 171 -5.02 15.60 -5.97
N PHE A 172 -6.07 14.78 -5.94
CA PHE A 172 -6.87 14.57 -4.74
C PHE A 172 -6.08 13.88 -3.64
N LEU A 173 -5.37 12.79 -3.93
CA LEU A 173 -4.55 12.09 -2.93
C LEU A 173 -3.39 12.96 -2.42
N ARG A 174 -2.74 13.72 -3.31
CA ARG A 174 -1.69 14.67 -2.94
C ARG A 174 -2.17 15.73 -1.94
N SER A 175 -3.45 16.12 -1.99
CA SER A 175 -4.01 17.15 -1.10
C SER A 175 -4.03 16.76 0.39
N PHE A 176 -3.90 15.47 0.72
CA PHE A 176 -3.83 15.00 2.10
C PHE A 176 -2.45 15.17 2.75
N ASN A 177 -1.42 15.56 2.00
CA ASN A 177 -0.06 15.76 2.49
C ASN A 177 0.53 14.52 3.21
N VAL A 178 0.12 13.33 2.81
CA VAL A 178 0.71 12.06 3.22
C VAL A 178 1.81 11.69 2.21
N PRO A 179 2.94 11.10 2.61
CA PRO A 179 3.93 10.59 1.67
C PRO A 179 3.28 9.77 0.56
N LEU A 180 3.51 10.15 -0.69
CA LEU A 180 2.85 9.59 -1.86
C LEU A 180 3.89 9.08 -2.85
N MET A 181 3.82 7.78 -3.16
CA MET A 181 4.55 7.16 -4.26
C MET A 181 3.59 7.00 -5.44
N VAL A 182 4.03 7.42 -6.63
CA VAL A 182 3.26 7.29 -7.87
C VAL A 182 3.97 6.29 -8.76
N LEU A 183 3.24 5.29 -9.22
CA LEU A 183 3.73 4.22 -10.09
C LEU A 183 3.03 4.30 -11.45
N GLY A 184 3.70 3.86 -12.50
CA GLY A 184 3.05 3.49 -13.75
C GLY A 184 2.28 2.18 -13.60
N GLY A 185 1.67 1.72 -14.69
CA GLY A 185 0.93 0.48 -14.77
C GLY A 185 0.66 0.13 -16.23
N GLY A 186 -0.51 -0.42 -16.54
CA GLY A 186 -0.95 -0.69 -17.90
C GLY A 186 -1.03 0.58 -18.77
N GLY A 187 -1.32 0.35 -20.04
CA GLY A 187 -1.45 1.40 -21.04
C GLY A 187 -0.90 0.91 -22.38
N TYR A 188 -1.80 0.76 -23.35
CA TYR A 188 -1.53 0.05 -24.62
C TYR A 188 -1.64 0.96 -25.85
N THR A 189 -2.03 2.21 -25.65
CA THR A 189 -1.87 3.28 -26.62
C THR A 189 -0.69 4.17 -26.20
N VAL A 190 0.53 3.76 -26.54
CA VAL A 190 1.81 4.27 -26.00
C VAL A 190 1.90 5.79 -26.01
N ARG A 191 1.45 6.46 -27.09
CA ARG A 191 1.44 7.93 -27.15
C ARG A 191 0.54 8.57 -26.08
N ASN A 192 -0.55 7.90 -25.67
CA ASN A 192 -1.44 8.39 -24.61
C ASN A 192 -0.84 8.14 -23.24
N VAL A 193 -0.13 7.01 -23.06
CA VAL A 193 0.63 6.71 -21.83
C VAL A 193 1.66 7.81 -21.57
N ALA A 194 2.46 8.16 -22.59
CA ALA A 194 3.47 9.21 -22.47
C ALA A 194 2.84 10.56 -22.08
N ARG A 195 1.70 10.92 -22.67
CA ARG A 195 0.94 12.13 -22.35
C ARG A 195 0.44 12.11 -20.90
N CYS A 196 -0.15 10.98 -20.49
CA CYS A 196 -0.72 10.81 -19.16
C CYS A 196 0.35 10.97 -18.07
N TRP A 197 1.41 10.19 -18.13
CA TRP A 197 2.44 10.23 -17.12
C TRP A 197 3.27 11.51 -17.11
N CYS A 198 3.40 12.18 -18.26
CA CYS A 198 3.96 13.53 -18.33
C CYS A 198 3.09 14.52 -17.54
N TYR A 199 1.77 14.51 -17.77
CA TYR A 199 0.85 15.39 -17.06
C TYR A 199 0.78 15.08 -15.56
N GLU A 200 0.72 13.81 -15.19
CA GLU A 200 0.72 13.40 -13.79
C GLU A 200 2.02 13.77 -13.06
N THR A 201 3.16 13.63 -13.73
CA THR A 201 4.43 14.12 -13.19
C THR A 201 4.37 15.63 -12.93
N ALA A 202 3.82 16.40 -13.87
CA ALA A 202 3.62 17.83 -13.68
C ALA A 202 2.71 18.14 -12.48
N VAL A 203 1.59 17.42 -12.33
CA VAL A 203 0.71 17.51 -11.16
C VAL A 203 1.45 17.16 -9.88
N ALA A 204 2.26 16.10 -9.87
CA ALA A 204 3.02 15.67 -8.70
C ALA A 204 4.00 16.74 -8.22
N VAL A 205 4.69 17.42 -9.13
CA VAL A 205 5.62 18.52 -8.81
C VAL A 205 4.94 19.89 -8.67
N GLY A 206 3.63 19.99 -8.93
CA GLY A 206 2.86 21.21 -8.78
C GLY A 206 3.01 22.21 -9.92
N VAL A 207 3.27 21.73 -11.14
CA VAL A 207 3.39 22.54 -12.35
C VAL A 207 2.20 22.25 -13.27
N GLU A 208 1.67 23.28 -13.92
CA GLU A 208 0.66 23.13 -14.98
C GLU A 208 1.37 23.26 -16.35
N PRO A 209 1.48 22.15 -17.10
CA PRO A 209 2.17 22.16 -18.39
C PRO A 209 1.29 22.78 -19.49
N SER A 210 1.93 23.30 -20.54
CA SER A 210 1.24 23.73 -21.75
C SER A 210 0.62 22.50 -22.44
N ASN A 211 -0.60 22.67 -22.99
CA ASN A 211 -1.22 21.63 -23.82
C ASN A 211 -0.49 21.43 -25.15
N LYS A 212 0.19 22.45 -25.67
CA LYS A 212 0.95 22.33 -26.91
C LYS A 212 2.30 21.67 -26.62
N LEU A 213 2.55 20.55 -27.28
CA LEU A 213 3.82 19.84 -27.13
C LEU A 213 4.96 20.62 -27.81
N PRO A 214 6.14 20.70 -27.17
CA PRO A 214 7.33 21.22 -27.81
C PRO A 214 7.82 20.24 -28.87
N TYR A 215 8.46 20.78 -29.93
CA TYR A 215 9.10 19.94 -30.94
C TYR A 215 10.19 19.08 -30.30
N ASN A 216 10.16 17.77 -30.59
CA ASN A 216 11.13 16.78 -30.15
C ASN A 216 11.25 15.65 -31.20
N GLU A 217 12.15 14.70 -31.00
CA GLU A 217 12.40 13.61 -31.96
C GLU A 217 11.20 12.67 -32.16
N TYR A 218 10.28 12.61 -31.20
CA TYR A 218 9.05 11.79 -31.27
C TYR A 218 7.81 12.62 -31.63
N TYR A 219 7.98 13.88 -32.05
CA TYR A 219 6.87 14.82 -32.22
C TYR A 219 5.78 14.28 -33.16
N GLU A 220 6.17 13.61 -34.25
CA GLU A 220 5.23 13.05 -35.23
C GLU A 220 4.32 11.95 -34.65
N TYR A 221 4.74 11.27 -33.58
CA TYR A 221 3.92 10.30 -32.89
C TYR A 221 2.68 10.91 -32.23
N PHE A 222 2.72 12.20 -31.94
CA PHE A 222 1.67 12.92 -31.23
C PHE A 222 0.72 13.65 -32.19
N GLY A 223 0.84 13.42 -33.50
CA GLY A 223 -0.10 13.95 -34.48
C GLY A 223 -1.50 13.34 -34.39
N PRO A 224 -2.51 13.99 -35.06
CA PRO A 224 -2.39 15.25 -35.81
C PRO A 224 -2.44 16.52 -34.95
N ASP A 225 -2.82 16.42 -33.65
CA ASP A 225 -3.13 17.59 -32.81
C ASP A 225 -1.90 18.15 -32.09
N TYR A 226 -0.87 17.34 -31.89
CA TYR A 226 0.38 17.67 -31.19
C TYR A 226 0.15 18.30 -29.82
N THR A 227 -0.83 17.73 -29.09
CA THR A 227 -1.26 18.19 -27.77
C THR A 227 -0.92 17.18 -26.68
N LEU A 228 -0.79 17.68 -25.44
CA LEU A 228 -0.57 16.85 -24.27
C LEU A 228 -1.88 16.20 -23.77
N TYR A 229 -3.02 16.89 -23.93
CA TYR A 229 -4.27 16.39 -23.41
C TYR A 229 -4.89 15.33 -24.33
N VAL A 230 -5.45 14.29 -23.72
CA VAL A 230 -6.31 13.30 -24.34
C VAL A 230 -7.70 13.55 -23.77
N ASP A 231 -8.64 13.87 -24.64
CA ASP A 231 -10.02 14.14 -24.26
C ASP A 231 -10.87 12.86 -24.36
N PRO A 232 -11.99 12.77 -23.63
CA PRO A 232 -12.95 11.68 -23.77
C PRO A 232 -13.47 11.58 -25.22
N ASN A 233 -13.76 10.37 -25.65
CA ASN A 233 -14.43 10.12 -26.92
C ASN A 233 -15.96 10.00 -26.71
N ASN A 234 -16.70 9.61 -27.75
CA ASN A 234 -18.16 9.45 -27.72
C ASN A 234 -18.63 8.07 -27.21
N MET A 235 -17.79 7.34 -26.47
CA MET A 235 -18.18 6.05 -25.85
C MET A 235 -19.33 6.26 -24.89
N GLU A 236 -20.34 5.38 -24.98
CA GLU A 236 -21.46 5.39 -24.05
C GLU A 236 -21.02 4.91 -22.67
N ASN A 237 -21.39 5.65 -21.63
CA ASN A 237 -21.15 5.26 -20.24
C ASN A 237 -22.23 4.29 -19.77
N LEU A 238 -21.84 3.04 -19.55
CA LEU A 238 -22.73 1.97 -19.07
C LEU A 238 -22.85 1.91 -17.54
N ASN A 239 -22.25 2.86 -16.83
CA ASN A 239 -22.34 2.98 -15.38
C ASN A 239 -23.57 3.82 -15.00
N THR A 240 -24.64 3.17 -14.58
CA THR A 240 -25.84 3.90 -14.18
C THR A 240 -25.67 4.61 -12.84
N ALA A 241 -26.35 5.73 -12.63
CA ALA A 241 -26.32 6.45 -11.34
C ALA A 241 -26.73 5.55 -10.17
N LYS A 242 -27.67 4.62 -10.39
CA LYS A 242 -28.12 3.65 -9.40
C LYS A 242 -27.03 2.64 -9.03
N ASP A 243 -26.30 2.13 -10.01
CA ASP A 243 -25.20 1.17 -9.76
C ASP A 243 -24.08 1.85 -9.01
N MET A 244 -23.68 3.05 -9.43
CA MET A 244 -22.66 3.86 -8.75
C MET A 244 -23.05 4.19 -7.30
N GLU A 245 -24.30 4.55 -7.06
CA GLU A 245 -24.80 4.78 -5.70
C GLU A 245 -24.73 3.52 -4.85
N LYS A 246 -25.13 2.37 -5.40
CA LYS A 246 -25.03 1.07 -4.72
C LYS A 246 -23.60 0.72 -4.37
N ILE A 247 -22.67 0.84 -5.32
CA ILE A 247 -21.23 0.59 -5.11
C ILE A 247 -20.72 1.50 -4.00
N ARG A 248 -20.94 2.80 -4.13
CA ARG A 248 -20.50 3.80 -3.14
C ARG A 248 -21.00 3.46 -1.74
N ASN A 249 -22.33 3.20 -1.58
CA ASN A 249 -22.92 2.92 -0.29
C ASN A 249 -22.37 1.63 0.33
N THR A 250 -22.19 0.58 -0.47
CA THR A 250 -21.61 -0.70 -0.02
C THR A 250 -20.18 -0.49 0.51
N LEU A 251 -19.35 0.27 -0.20
CA LEU A 251 -17.97 0.52 0.21
C LEU A 251 -17.87 1.45 1.42
N LEU A 252 -18.68 2.50 1.49
CA LEU A 252 -18.74 3.37 2.66
C LEU A 252 -19.18 2.62 3.92
N GLU A 253 -20.12 1.68 3.78
CA GLU A 253 -20.50 0.78 4.87
C GLU A 253 -19.34 -0.15 5.27
N GLN A 254 -18.65 -0.76 4.31
CA GLN A 254 -17.47 -1.60 4.56
C GLN A 254 -16.40 -0.83 5.33
N ILE A 255 -16.03 0.36 4.87
CA ILE A 255 -15.02 1.20 5.54
C ILE A 255 -15.48 1.58 6.95
N SER A 256 -16.77 1.78 7.18
CA SER A 256 -17.31 2.14 8.49
C SER A 256 -17.24 1.00 9.51
N ARG A 257 -17.07 -0.24 9.07
CA ARG A 257 -16.82 -1.40 9.96
C ARG A 257 -15.39 -1.47 10.48
N LEU A 258 -14.46 -0.79 9.82
CA LEU A 258 -13.07 -0.78 10.25
C LEU A 258 -12.90 -0.08 11.60
N PRO A 259 -12.05 -0.61 12.49
CA PRO A 259 -11.70 0.08 13.72
C PRO A 259 -11.02 1.41 13.37
N HIS A 260 -11.50 2.49 13.97
CA HIS A 260 -10.85 3.78 13.80
C HIS A 260 -9.39 3.69 14.26
N ALA A 261 -8.49 4.12 13.40
CA ALA A 261 -7.11 4.24 13.75
C ALA A 261 -6.99 5.15 14.99
N PRO A 262 -6.25 4.76 16.04
CA PRO A 262 -6.02 5.63 17.17
C PRO A 262 -5.43 6.94 16.65
N SER A 263 -5.98 8.06 17.10
CA SER A 263 -5.46 9.39 16.80
C SER A 263 -4.04 9.48 17.38
N ALA A 264 -3.02 9.13 16.60
CA ALA A 264 -1.67 9.47 16.97
C ALA A 264 -1.55 10.99 16.82
N PRO A 265 -1.14 11.74 17.84
CA PRO A 265 -0.89 13.15 17.66
C PRO A 265 0.16 13.34 16.57
N PHE A 266 -0.11 14.22 15.63
CA PHE A 266 0.72 14.56 14.47
C PHE A 266 2.01 15.30 14.86
N GLN A 267 2.49 15.12 16.10
CA GLN A 267 3.65 15.78 16.64
C GLN A 267 4.58 14.81 17.34
N THR A 268 5.36 14.12 16.55
CA THR A 268 6.77 13.97 16.86
C THR A 268 7.50 14.24 15.56
N THR A 269 7.97 15.46 15.40
CA THR A 269 9.20 15.69 14.64
C THR A 269 10.13 14.55 15.00
N PRO A 270 10.66 13.79 14.04
CA PRO A 270 11.71 12.84 14.38
C PRO A 270 12.76 13.65 15.14
N SER A 271 13.04 13.27 16.38
CA SER A 271 14.21 13.82 17.04
C SER A 271 15.33 13.61 16.05
N THR A 272 16.03 14.66 15.73
CA THR A 272 17.28 14.59 15.00
C THR A 272 18.18 13.75 15.89
N THR A 273 18.08 12.44 15.75
CA THR A 273 19.07 11.53 16.25
C THR A 273 20.25 11.86 15.36
N GLU A 274 21.27 12.48 15.92
CA GLU A 274 22.57 12.58 15.29
C GLU A 274 22.86 11.22 14.72
N VAL A 275 22.80 11.12 13.39
CA VAL A 275 23.27 9.95 12.68
C VAL A 275 24.75 9.90 13.07
N PRO A 276 25.27 8.83 13.71
CA PRO A 276 26.70 8.69 13.84
C PRO A 276 27.26 8.88 12.43
N GLU A 277 28.29 9.71 12.29
CA GLU A 277 29.06 9.80 11.07
C GLU A 277 29.63 8.40 10.82
N GLU A 278 28.85 7.55 10.17
CA GLU A 278 29.35 6.34 9.56
C GLU A 278 30.27 6.81 8.45
N GLU A 279 31.50 6.39 8.53
CA GLU A 279 32.54 6.60 7.55
C GLU A 279 31.92 6.44 6.16
N GLU A 280 32.17 7.42 5.26
CA GLU A 280 31.68 7.40 3.87
C GLU A 280 32.14 6.10 3.20
N GLU A 281 31.45 5.00 3.42
CA GLU A 281 31.53 3.88 2.52
C GLU A 281 30.93 4.35 1.19
N ASP A 282 31.80 4.40 0.21
CA ASP A 282 31.56 4.78 -1.18
C ASP A 282 30.22 4.18 -1.71
N MET A 283 29.12 4.91 -1.51
CA MET A 283 27.76 4.52 -1.90
C MET A 283 27.58 4.47 -3.43
N ASP A 284 28.63 4.78 -4.20
CA ASP A 284 28.60 4.72 -5.67
C ASP A 284 29.20 3.40 -6.23
N ARG A 285 29.42 2.40 -5.40
CA ARG A 285 29.67 1.04 -5.87
C ARG A 285 28.40 0.41 -6.41
N ARG A 286 27.95 0.90 -7.55
CA ARG A 286 26.99 0.17 -8.38
C ARG A 286 27.59 -1.20 -8.67
N PRO A 287 26.82 -2.30 -8.47
CA PRO A 287 27.29 -3.63 -8.84
C PRO A 287 27.76 -3.58 -10.29
N LYS A 288 29.00 -4.01 -10.55
CA LYS A 288 29.58 -4.05 -11.91
C LYS A 288 28.85 -5.02 -12.86
N ARG A 289 27.81 -5.71 -12.38
CA ARG A 289 26.90 -6.49 -13.23
C ARG A 289 25.72 -5.61 -13.59
N ARG A 290 25.62 -5.27 -14.86
CA ARG A 290 24.37 -4.83 -15.46
C ARG A 290 23.34 -5.93 -15.21
N ILE A 291 22.31 -5.63 -14.44
CA ILE A 291 21.14 -6.52 -14.23
C ILE A 291 20.34 -6.65 -15.54
N TRP A 292 20.61 -5.79 -16.52
CA TRP A 292 20.07 -5.81 -17.87
C TRP A 292 21.21 -5.87 -18.87
N SER A 293 21.48 -7.05 -19.42
CA SER A 293 22.11 -7.16 -20.73
C SER A 293 21.00 -6.97 -21.74
N GLY A 294 21.10 -5.93 -22.57
CA GLY A 294 20.08 -5.58 -23.57
C GLY A 294 19.96 -6.55 -24.75
N ASP A 295 20.35 -7.80 -24.58
CA ASP A 295 20.37 -8.79 -25.66
C ASP A 295 19.22 -9.81 -25.61
N ASP A 296 18.30 -9.70 -24.61
CA ASP A 296 17.14 -10.58 -24.50
C ASP A 296 15.80 -9.84 -24.79
N TYR A 297 15.79 -8.91 -25.73
CA TYR A 297 14.55 -8.50 -26.36
C TYR A 297 14.15 -9.59 -27.36
N GLU A 298 13.42 -10.60 -26.93
CA GLU A 298 12.47 -11.23 -27.82
C GLU A 298 11.48 -10.15 -28.24
N SER A 299 11.56 -9.74 -29.50
CA SER A 299 10.59 -8.85 -30.13
C SER A 299 9.21 -9.43 -29.95
N ASP A 300 8.31 -8.62 -29.39
CA ASP A 300 6.89 -8.95 -29.22
C ASP A 300 6.39 -9.57 -30.53
N PRO A 301 5.83 -10.80 -30.53
CA PRO A 301 5.38 -11.47 -31.74
C PRO A 301 4.35 -10.67 -32.55
N ASP A 302 3.69 -9.67 -31.91
CA ASP A 302 2.76 -8.77 -32.61
C ASP A 302 3.46 -7.71 -33.51
N GLU A 303 4.73 -7.35 -33.27
CA GLU A 303 5.45 -6.43 -34.19
C GLU A 303 5.83 -7.10 -35.52
N VAL A 304 5.95 -8.42 -35.56
CA VAL A 304 6.32 -9.16 -36.78
C VAL A 304 5.16 -9.29 -37.76
N GLU A 305 3.91 -9.16 -37.32
CA GLU A 305 2.74 -9.23 -38.20
C GLU A 305 2.48 -7.92 -38.94
N ASP A 306 2.78 -6.77 -38.37
CA ASP A 306 2.60 -5.48 -39.02
C ASP A 306 3.62 -5.22 -40.15
N GLU A 307 4.85 -5.74 -40.07
CA GLU A 307 5.81 -5.64 -41.19
C GLU A 307 5.44 -6.58 -42.36
N LYS A 308 4.80 -7.72 -42.08
CA LYS A 308 4.33 -8.64 -43.12
C LYS A 308 3.08 -8.13 -43.85
N ALA A 309 2.25 -7.33 -43.20
CA ALA A 309 1.08 -6.71 -43.82
C ALA A 309 1.49 -5.58 -44.77
N ASN A 310 2.53 -4.83 -44.44
CA ASN A 310 3.02 -3.73 -45.30
C ASN A 310 3.76 -4.20 -46.55
N THR A 311 4.39 -5.39 -46.49
CA THR A 311 5.09 -5.95 -47.68
C THR A 311 4.12 -6.62 -48.67
N LYS A 312 2.92 -7.02 -48.25
CA LYS A 312 1.91 -7.58 -49.17
C LYS A 312 1.15 -6.53 -49.97
N ASN A 313 1.03 -5.29 -49.45
CA ASN A 313 0.36 -4.21 -50.20
C ASN A 313 1.23 -3.51 -51.22
N SER A 314 2.57 -3.65 -51.17
CA SER A 314 3.46 -3.07 -52.19
C SER A 314 3.59 -3.91 -53.48
N ASN A 315 3.16 -5.18 -53.45
CA ASN A 315 3.24 -6.07 -54.62
C ASN A 315 1.94 -6.16 -55.42
N LEU A 316 0.84 -5.51 -55.03
CA LEU A 316 -0.43 -5.54 -55.77
C LEU A 316 -0.57 -4.38 -56.77
N THR A 317 0.33 -3.38 -56.80
CA THR A 317 0.28 -2.25 -57.74
C THR A 317 1.18 -2.40 -58.96
N ALA A 318 1.89 -3.51 -59.10
CA ALA A 318 2.85 -3.73 -60.20
C ALA A 318 2.33 -4.61 -61.37
N HIS A 319 1.06 -5.06 -61.35
CA HIS A 319 0.50 -5.92 -62.38
C HIS A 319 -0.77 -5.39 -63.08
N MET A 320 -0.95 -4.07 -63.16
CA MET A 320 -1.90 -3.46 -64.10
C MET A 320 -1.20 -2.33 -64.86
N ARG A 321 -0.45 -2.70 -65.90
CA ARG A 321 -0.20 -1.95 -67.13
C ARG A 321 0.09 -2.92 -68.25
#